data_9343930ea21476d008f93436b436f869
#
_entry.id   9343930ea21476d008f93436b436f869
#
_cell.length_a   1.000
_cell.length_b   1.000
_cell.length_c   1.000
_cell.angle_alpha   90.00
_cell.angle_beta   90.00
_cell.angle_gamma   90.00
#
_symmetry.space_group_name_H-M   'P 1'
#
loop_
_entity.id
_entity.type
_entity.pdbx_description
1 polymer ?
#
loop_
_entity_poly.entity_id
_entity_poly.type
_entity_poly.pdbx_seq_one_letter_code
_entity_poly.pdbx_strand_id
1 'polypeptide(L)'
;MVIGNGAEGEPLSWKDAVLLQNAPHLVIDGLLVAAHTVGARKIILYTGTDSLDALTRAIAERDDARRIELLEAADSFVSGEASAVVNAIEHDDPRPADRIVRMTDSGLKGRPTLLQNVETLAHVALIARYGGRWFRSVGAPDDPGTRLVTVSGDVAQQGVFEVTTDSTVDQVLRKSGTDPRTATAALIGGYHGAWVPSASFGAAFSPAGLAAVGAQPGAGIVHVLGRTRCGLDATAEITDYLAGQSARQCGPCMFGLPTMASRLSELAAGVSAAANAAELVRLSDLVVGRGACHHPDGTARLVRSALMVFAADVRAHGHGHCTRQEG
;
A
#
# COMPACT_ATOMS: atom_id res chain seq x y z
N MET A 1 19.61 9.13 12.75
CA MET A 1 19.76 8.82 11.33
C MET A 1 18.47 9.15 10.60
N VAL A 2 18.48 9.39 9.29
CA VAL A 2 17.26 9.56 8.50
C VAL A 2 17.32 8.65 7.29
N ILE A 3 16.19 7.97 7.00
CA ILE A 3 16.02 7.10 5.85
C ILE A 3 14.78 7.58 5.08
N GLY A 4 14.97 7.96 3.82
CA GLY A 4 13.89 8.12 2.85
C GLY A 4 13.57 6.74 2.26
N ASN A 5 12.34 6.29 2.46
CA ASN A 5 11.87 4.99 1.98
C ASN A 5 11.02 5.18 0.72
N GLY A 6 11.59 4.85 -0.42
CA GLY A 6 10.95 4.78 -1.73
C GLY A 6 10.84 3.35 -2.27
N ALA A 7 11.01 2.34 -1.40
CA ALA A 7 10.75 0.96 -1.78
C ALA A 7 9.25 0.73 -1.93
N GLU A 8 8.83 0.30 -3.10
CA GLU A 8 7.43 0.15 -3.50
C GLU A 8 7.16 -1.31 -3.87
N GLY A 9 7.09 -2.18 -2.82
CA GLY A 9 6.86 -3.62 -3.00
C GLY A 9 5.40 -3.99 -3.33
N GLU A 10 4.48 -3.04 -3.29
CA GLU A 10 3.07 -3.24 -3.65
C GLU A 10 2.89 -3.20 -5.18
N PRO A 11 2.47 -4.31 -5.85
CA PRO A 11 2.44 -4.37 -7.31
C PRO A 11 1.51 -3.36 -7.99
N LEU A 12 0.50 -2.89 -7.26
CA LEU A 12 -0.46 -1.91 -7.76
C LEU A 12 -0.05 -0.46 -7.47
N SER A 13 1.08 -0.22 -6.80
CA SER A 13 1.55 1.13 -6.47
C SER A 13 2.65 1.57 -7.43
N TRP A 14 2.52 2.79 -7.96
CA TRP A 14 3.52 3.43 -8.84
C TRP A 14 3.84 4.85 -8.37
N LYS A 15 3.26 5.29 -7.27
CA LYS A 15 3.33 6.67 -6.82
C LYS A 15 4.74 7.12 -6.44
N ASP A 16 5.48 6.26 -5.73
CA ASP A 16 6.82 6.58 -5.26
C ASP A 16 7.82 6.55 -6.42
N ALA A 17 7.71 5.58 -7.33
CA ALA A 17 8.51 5.54 -8.56
C ALA A 17 8.26 6.76 -9.45
N VAL A 18 6.98 7.13 -9.68
CA VAL A 18 6.63 8.32 -10.46
C VAL A 18 7.18 9.60 -9.82
N LEU A 19 7.06 9.73 -8.50
CA LEU A 19 7.58 10.87 -7.76
C LEU A 19 9.11 10.97 -7.86
N LEU A 20 9.82 9.87 -7.65
CA LEU A 20 11.27 9.82 -7.68
C LEU A 20 11.85 10.06 -9.10
N GLN A 21 11.15 9.60 -10.13
CA GLN A 21 11.58 9.80 -11.53
C GLN A 21 11.31 11.22 -12.04
N ASN A 22 10.21 11.85 -11.61
CA ASN A 22 9.77 13.15 -12.14
C ASN A 22 10.09 14.35 -11.25
N ALA A 23 10.24 14.14 -9.93
CA ALA A 23 10.52 15.19 -8.96
C ALA A 23 11.57 14.77 -7.91
N PRO A 24 12.72 14.19 -8.32
CA PRO A 24 13.75 13.69 -7.38
C PRO A 24 14.28 14.79 -6.45
N HIS A 25 14.47 16.01 -6.97
CA HIS A 25 14.96 17.14 -6.17
C HIS A 25 14.01 17.51 -5.02
N LEU A 26 12.70 17.38 -5.23
CA LEU A 26 11.71 17.65 -4.19
C LEU A 26 11.84 16.66 -3.02
N VAL A 27 12.04 15.38 -3.33
CA VAL A 27 12.27 14.34 -2.32
C VAL A 27 13.62 14.56 -1.60
N ILE A 28 14.67 14.91 -2.33
CA ILE A 28 15.99 15.25 -1.80
C ILE A 28 15.89 16.44 -0.83
N ASP A 29 15.16 17.50 -1.21
CA ASP A 29 14.95 18.67 -0.34
C ASP A 29 14.29 18.26 0.98
N GLY A 30 13.22 17.46 0.92
CA GLY A 30 12.51 16.99 2.11
C GLY A 30 13.39 16.10 3.00
N LEU A 31 14.18 15.22 2.39
CA LEU A 31 15.12 14.36 3.10
C LEU A 31 16.19 15.19 3.82
N LEU A 32 16.74 16.21 3.18
CA LEU A 32 17.73 17.11 3.76
C LEU A 32 17.14 18.00 4.87
N VAL A 33 15.92 18.52 4.68
CA VAL A 33 15.17 19.26 5.71
C VAL A 33 14.93 18.38 6.94
N ALA A 34 14.42 17.16 6.73
CA ALA A 34 14.22 16.20 7.82
C ALA A 34 15.52 15.88 8.55
N ALA A 35 16.60 15.63 7.81
CA ALA A 35 17.92 15.34 8.37
C ALA A 35 18.48 16.52 9.19
N HIS A 36 18.34 17.74 8.70
CA HIS A 36 18.74 18.95 9.42
C HIS A 36 17.94 19.12 10.71
N THR A 37 16.63 18.97 10.63
CA THR A 37 15.71 19.17 11.77
C THR A 37 16.00 18.23 12.93
N VAL A 38 16.34 16.96 12.65
CA VAL A 38 16.66 15.96 13.70
C VAL A 38 18.16 15.84 13.97
N GLY A 39 19.00 16.66 13.38
CA GLY A 39 20.46 16.62 13.54
C GLY A 39 21.10 15.32 13.05
N ALA A 40 20.55 14.70 11.99
CA ALA A 40 21.04 13.42 11.49
C ALA A 40 22.38 13.58 10.76
N ARG A 41 23.34 12.70 11.09
CA ARG A 41 24.64 12.64 10.41
C ARG A 41 24.65 11.66 9.24
N LYS A 42 23.86 10.59 9.33
CA LYS A 42 23.69 9.59 8.25
C LYS A 42 22.35 9.81 7.59
N ILE A 43 22.35 9.91 6.27
CA ILE A 43 21.20 10.15 5.41
C ILE A 43 21.20 9.07 4.34
N ILE A 44 20.13 8.31 4.25
CA ILE A 44 19.99 7.21 3.31
C ILE A 44 18.72 7.46 2.49
N LEU A 45 18.78 7.15 1.19
CA LEU A 45 17.63 7.04 0.30
C LEU A 45 17.60 5.59 -0.20
N TYR A 46 16.55 4.86 0.20
CA TYR A 46 16.37 3.43 -0.08
C TYR A 46 15.20 3.29 -1.07
N THR A 47 15.44 2.71 -2.25
CA THR A 47 14.46 2.70 -3.35
C THR A 47 14.65 1.53 -4.31
N GLY A 48 13.61 1.19 -5.07
CA GLY A 48 13.70 0.19 -6.13
C GLY A 48 14.60 0.60 -7.29
N THR A 49 15.05 -0.37 -8.05
CA THR A 49 15.97 -0.26 -9.20
C THR A 49 15.54 0.81 -10.20
N ASP A 50 14.23 0.91 -10.50
CA ASP A 50 13.68 1.81 -11.54
C ASP A 50 13.92 3.30 -11.28
N SER A 51 14.21 3.68 -10.03
CA SER A 51 14.42 5.07 -9.63
C SER A 51 15.89 5.44 -9.43
N LEU A 52 16.81 4.46 -9.43
CA LEU A 52 18.22 4.67 -9.10
C LEU A 52 18.92 5.65 -10.06
N ASP A 53 18.70 5.51 -11.37
CA ASP A 53 19.33 6.37 -12.38
C ASP A 53 18.91 7.83 -12.25
N ALA A 54 17.61 8.09 -12.02
CA ALA A 54 17.09 9.44 -11.83
C ALA A 54 17.66 10.09 -10.56
N LEU A 55 17.72 9.34 -9.49
CA LEU A 55 18.26 9.80 -8.20
C LEU A 55 19.77 9.99 -8.25
N THR A 56 20.51 9.11 -8.90
CA THR A 56 21.97 9.25 -9.08
C THR A 56 22.30 10.54 -9.81
N ARG A 57 21.58 10.86 -10.88
CA ARG A 57 21.75 12.13 -11.61
C ARG A 57 21.38 13.32 -10.72
N ALA A 58 20.22 13.30 -10.07
CA ALA A 58 19.76 14.39 -9.23
C ALA A 58 20.71 14.67 -8.05
N ILE A 59 21.29 13.64 -7.42
CA ILE A 59 22.29 13.78 -6.36
C ILE A 59 23.58 14.39 -6.91
N ALA A 60 24.03 13.96 -8.11
CA ALA A 60 25.25 14.48 -8.73
C ALA A 60 25.16 15.95 -9.12
N GLU A 61 23.95 16.46 -9.38
CA GLU A 61 23.70 17.88 -9.71
C GLU A 61 23.77 18.82 -8.50
N ARG A 62 23.93 18.29 -7.25
CA ARG A 62 23.79 19.06 -6.03
C ARG A 62 24.93 18.80 -5.03
N ASP A 63 25.65 19.84 -4.67
CA ASP A 63 26.72 19.74 -3.66
C ASP A 63 26.19 19.36 -2.25
N ASP A 64 25.01 19.85 -1.88
CA ASP A 64 24.38 19.56 -0.58
C ASP A 64 23.85 18.14 -0.46
N ALA A 65 23.59 17.46 -1.59
CA ALA A 65 23.10 16.09 -1.64
C ALA A 65 24.22 15.02 -1.62
N ARG A 66 25.48 15.38 -1.80
CA ARG A 66 26.62 14.43 -1.91
C ARG A 66 26.79 13.47 -0.73
N ARG A 67 26.23 13.81 0.44
CA ARG A 67 26.27 12.96 1.65
C ARG A 67 25.11 11.96 1.73
N ILE A 68 24.18 11.97 0.77
CA ILE A 68 23.10 11.00 0.69
C ILE A 68 23.66 9.68 0.17
N GLU A 69 23.49 8.63 0.94
CA GLU A 69 23.78 7.26 0.53
C GLU A 69 22.55 6.69 -0.17
N LEU A 70 22.67 6.39 -1.45
CA LEU A 70 21.61 5.77 -2.25
C LEU A 70 21.77 4.25 -2.18
N LEU A 71 20.72 3.55 -1.74
CA LEU A 71 20.71 2.10 -1.60
C LEU A 71 19.53 1.51 -2.36
N GLU A 72 19.80 0.39 -3.03
CA GLU A 72 18.79 -0.39 -3.75
C GLU A 72 17.98 -1.27 -2.80
N ALA A 73 16.65 -1.25 -2.99
CA ALA A 73 15.72 -2.08 -2.26
C ALA A 73 15.59 -3.46 -2.92
N ALA A 74 15.44 -4.51 -2.10
CA ALA A 74 15.10 -5.81 -2.61
C ALA A 74 13.69 -5.80 -3.23
N ASP A 75 13.52 -6.52 -4.33
CA ASP A 75 12.23 -6.70 -5.01
C ASP A 75 11.40 -7.74 -4.26
N SER A 76 10.67 -7.30 -3.24
CA SER A 76 9.69 -8.12 -2.52
C SER A 76 8.60 -7.25 -1.90
N PHE A 77 7.42 -7.85 -1.72
CA PHE A 77 6.25 -7.15 -1.16
C PHE A 77 6.51 -6.54 0.22
N VAL A 78 7.30 -7.21 1.05
CA VAL A 78 7.58 -6.78 2.43
C VAL A 78 8.84 -5.93 2.58
N SER A 79 9.62 -5.71 1.52
CA SER A 79 10.91 -4.99 1.56
C SER A 79 10.79 -3.52 1.99
N GLY A 80 9.61 -2.91 1.77
CA GLY A 80 9.30 -1.54 2.19
C GLY A 80 8.81 -1.43 3.65
N GLU A 81 8.62 -2.55 4.36
CA GLU A 81 8.26 -2.51 5.79
C GLU A 81 9.45 -1.95 6.59
N ALA A 82 9.17 -1.11 7.58
CA ALA A 82 10.21 -0.35 8.27
C ALA A 82 11.33 -1.19 8.90
N SER A 83 10.98 -2.36 9.48
CA SER A 83 11.99 -3.26 10.06
C SER A 83 12.76 -4.03 9.00
N ALA A 84 12.11 -4.35 7.86
CA ALA A 84 12.76 -4.98 6.72
C ALA A 84 13.80 -4.05 6.07
N VAL A 85 13.48 -2.75 5.93
CA VAL A 85 14.44 -1.74 5.45
C VAL A 85 15.68 -1.70 6.33
N VAL A 86 15.52 -1.68 7.64
CA VAL A 86 16.67 -1.67 8.56
C VAL A 86 17.46 -2.96 8.48
N ASN A 87 16.80 -4.12 8.43
CA ASN A 87 17.48 -5.42 8.29
C ASN A 87 18.24 -5.53 6.96
N ALA A 88 17.63 -5.07 5.87
CA ALA A 88 18.31 -5.03 4.57
C ALA A 88 19.60 -4.19 4.62
N ILE A 89 19.55 -3.01 5.25
CA ILE A 89 20.73 -2.12 5.37
C ILE A 89 21.80 -2.68 6.31
N GLU A 90 21.41 -3.40 7.35
CA GLU A 90 22.36 -3.92 8.36
C GLU A 90 22.93 -5.29 8.01
N HIS A 91 22.12 -6.14 7.41
CA HIS A 91 22.39 -7.56 7.31
C HIS A 91 22.23 -8.14 5.92
N ASP A 92 21.86 -7.29 4.92
CA ASP A 92 21.49 -7.74 3.57
C ASP A 92 20.32 -8.76 3.58
N ASP A 93 19.42 -8.61 4.56
CA ASP A 93 18.25 -9.46 4.77
C ASP A 93 16.97 -8.60 4.78
N PRO A 94 16.20 -8.54 3.68
CA PRO A 94 15.03 -7.68 3.55
C PRO A 94 13.78 -8.23 4.27
N ARG A 95 13.94 -9.12 5.25
CA ARG A 95 12.81 -9.68 6.00
C ARG A 95 12.45 -8.80 7.19
N PRO A 96 11.13 -8.60 7.45
CA PRO A 96 10.66 -7.90 8.63
C PRO A 96 11.14 -8.56 9.93
N ALA A 97 11.37 -7.77 10.96
CA ALA A 97 11.67 -8.26 12.31
C ALA A 97 10.56 -7.84 13.28
N ASP A 98 10.28 -8.70 14.26
CA ASP A 98 9.45 -8.32 15.41
C ASP A 98 10.21 -7.31 16.26
N ARG A 99 9.67 -6.10 16.42
CA ARG A 99 10.31 -5.02 17.17
C ARG A 99 9.44 -4.56 18.32
N ILE A 100 9.95 -4.72 19.51
CA ILE A 100 9.35 -4.23 20.75
C ILE A 100 9.67 -2.73 20.95
N VAL A 101 10.85 -2.28 20.48
CA VAL A 101 11.33 -0.90 20.65
C VAL A 101 11.04 -0.09 19.39
N ARG A 102 10.56 1.15 19.58
CA ARG A 102 10.30 2.05 18.46
C ARG A 102 11.59 2.38 17.70
N MET A 103 11.50 2.53 16.39
CA MET A 103 12.64 2.88 15.53
C MET A 103 13.24 4.25 15.89
N THR A 104 12.41 5.17 16.37
CA THR A 104 12.84 6.48 16.86
C THR A 104 13.70 6.41 18.14
N ASP A 105 13.64 5.30 18.86
CA ASP A 105 14.44 5.06 20.05
C ASP A 105 15.67 4.20 19.73
N SER A 106 15.47 3.12 18.95
CA SER A 106 16.52 2.18 18.56
C SER A 106 16.21 1.61 17.16
N GLY A 107 16.74 2.24 16.12
CA GLY A 107 16.62 1.84 14.72
C GLY A 107 17.93 1.30 14.16
N LEU A 108 18.39 1.85 13.03
CA LEU A 108 19.60 1.42 12.32
C LEU A 108 20.83 1.49 13.24
N LYS A 109 21.53 0.35 13.39
CA LYS A 109 22.69 0.19 14.28
C LYS A 109 22.41 0.60 15.73
N GLY A 110 21.20 0.29 16.21
CA GLY A 110 20.78 0.63 17.57
C GLY A 110 20.63 2.12 17.84
N ARG A 111 20.59 2.98 16.83
CA ARG A 111 20.50 4.44 16.99
C ARG A 111 19.10 4.96 16.61
N PRO A 112 18.66 6.07 17.23
CA PRO A 112 17.44 6.74 16.81
C PRO A 112 17.39 6.97 15.30
N THR A 113 16.35 6.48 14.65
CA THR A 113 16.21 6.52 13.19
C THR A 113 14.83 7.06 12.81
N LEU A 114 14.80 8.14 12.03
CA LEU A 114 13.61 8.63 11.36
C LEU A 114 13.53 7.97 9.98
N LEU A 115 12.53 7.13 9.77
CA LEU A 115 12.23 6.52 8.47
C LEU A 115 10.91 7.09 7.97
N GLN A 116 10.91 7.66 6.78
CA GLN A 116 9.74 8.28 6.16
C GLN A 116 9.61 7.89 4.69
N ASN A 117 8.37 7.70 4.24
CA ASN A 117 8.09 7.52 2.82
C ASN A 117 8.49 8.76 2.01
N VAL A 118 8.88 8.57 0.76
CA VAL A 118 9.36 9.65 -0.14
C VAL A 118 8.29 10.70 -0.44
N GLU A 119 7.02 10.32 -0.51
CA GLU A 119 5.91 11.28 -0.66
C GLU A 119 5.77 12.17 0.58
N THR A 120 5.90 11.61 1.78
CA THR A 120 5.94 12.38 3.03
C THR A 120 7.10 13.38 3.03
N LEU A 121 8.28 12.96 2.54
CA LEU A 121 9.42 13.86 2.43
C LEU A 121 9.19 14.97 1.40
N ALA A 122 8.57 14.69 0.27
CA ALA A 122 8.17 15.71 -0.69
C ALA A 122 7.23 16.75 -0.07
N HIS A 123 6.26 16.32 0.73
CA HIS A 123 5.41 17.24 1.49
C HIS A 123 6.19 18.06 2.53
N VAL A 124 7.16 17.46 3.21
CA VAL A 124 8.04 18.19 4.14
C VAL A 124 8.77 19.32 3.42
N ALA A 125 9.29 19.09 2.22
CA ALA A 125 9.94 20.14 1.41
C ALA A 125 8.98 21.27 1.06
N LEU A 126 7.77 20.92 0.58
CA LEU A 126 6.75 21.89 0.21
C LEU A 126 6.28 22.72 1.41
N ILE A 127 6.09 22.08 2.57
CA ILE A 127 5.71 22.76 3.81
C ILE A 127 6.84 23.70 4.29
N ALA A 128 8.09 23.27 4.21
CA ALA A 128 9.23 24.09 4.57
C ALA A 128 9.34 25.35 3.67
N ARG A 129 9.00 25.21 2.37
CA ARG A 129 9.07 26.29 1.39
C ARG A 129 7.89 27.24 1.44
N TYR A 130 6.65 26.72 1.56
CA TYR A 130 5.43 27.50 1.42
C TYR A 130 4.65 27.70 2.72
N GLY A 131 5.02 26.98 3.77
CA GLY A 131 4.43 27.09 5.10
C GLY A 131 3.20 26.21 5.32
N GLY A 132 2.92 25.92 6.60
CA GLY A 132 1.81 25.05 6.99
C GLY A 132 0.41 25.61 6.66
N ARG A 133 0.25 26.93 6.50
CA ARG A 133 -1.02 27.53 6.07
C ARG A 133 -1.33 27.17 4.62
N TRP A 134 -0.32 27.23 3.75
CA TRP A 134 -0.45 26.82 2.37
C TRP A 134 -0.85 25.32 2.28
N PHE A 135 -0.16 24.46 3.01
CA PHE A 135 -0.48 23.02 3.02
C PHE A 135 -1.91 22.74 3.46
N ARG A 136 -2.41 23.46 4.45
CA ARG A 136 -3.80 23.33 4.95
C ARG A 136 -4.84 24.07 4.12
N SER A 137 -4.49 24.69 3.00
CA SER A 137 -5.45 25.40 2.16
C SER A 137 -6.32 24.48 1.29
N VAL A 138 -5.96 23.22 1.18
CA VAL A 138 -6.68 22.17 0.44
C VAL A 138 -6.78 20.89 1.25
N GLY A 139 -7.71 20.02 0.89
CA GLY A 139 -7.93 18.73 1.54
C GLY A 139 -8.86 18.80 2.74
N ALA A 140 -9.07 17.66 3.41
CA ALA A 140 -9.91 17.55 4.59
C ALA A 140 -9.30 18.31 5.78
N PRO A 141 -10.11 18.95 6.66
CA PRO A 141 -9.60 19.73 7.79
C PRO A 141 -8.72 18.93 8.77
N ASP A 142 -9.01 17.65 8.96
CA ASP A 142 -8.31 16.72 9.83
C ASP A 142 -7.21 15.91 9.10
N ASP A 143 -7.16 15.98 7.78
CA ASP A 143 -6.15 15.37 6.92
C ASP A 143 -5.85 16.29 5.74
N PRO A 144 -5.20 17.46 5.97
CA PRO A 144 -5.00 18.47 4.95
C PRO A 144 -3.96 18.09 3.90
N GLY A 145 -4.04 18.75 2.75
CA GLY A 145 -3.10 18.58 1.65
C GLY A 145 -3.62 17.68 0.55
N THR A 146 -2.68 17.15 -0.22
CA THR A 146 -2.90 16.22 -1.33
C THR A 146 -2.24 14.89 -1.05
N ARG A 147 -2.55 13.90 -1.87
CA ARG A 147 -1.81 12.63 -1.95
C ARG A 147 -1.77 12.10 -3.37
N LEU A 148 -0.75 11.31 -3.65
CA LEU A 148 -0.65 10.57 -4.90
C LEU A 148 -1.46 9.27 -4.80
N VAL A 149 -2.27 9.01 -5.83
CA VAL A 149 -3.12 7.82 -5.90
C VAL A 149 -2.86 7.12 -7.21
N THR A 150 -2.50 5.83 -7.13
CA THR A 150 -2.43 4.96 -8.30
C THR A 150 -3.82 4.43 -8.60
N VAL A 151 -4.32 4.70 -9.79
CA VAL A 151 -5.60 4.19 -10.30
C VAL A 151 -5.32 3.14 -11.36
N SER A 152 -5.89 1.93 -11.20
CA SER A 152 -5.65 0.79 -12.09
C SER A 152 -6.86 -0.14 -12.20
N GLY A 153 -6.73 -1.25 -12.93
CA GLY A 153 -7.82 -2.20 -13.17
C GLY A 153 -8.70 -1.79 -14.35
N ASP A 154 -10.01 -2.00 -14.23
CA ASP A 154 -10.99 -1.71 -15.30
C ASP A 154 -11.32 -0.21 -15.33
N VAL A 155 -10.38 0.59 -15.81
CA VAL A 155 -10.45 2.06 -15.88
C VAL A 155 -10.09 2.57 -17.27
N ALA A 156 -10.58 3.76 -17.61
CA ALA A 156 -10.28 4.38 -18.91
C ALA A 156 -8.81 4.74 -19.04
N GLN A 157 -8.19 5.28 -17.98
CA GLN A 157 -6.77 5.62 -17.94
C GLN A 157 -6.17 5.15 -16.63
N GLN A 158 -5.20 4.27 -16.71
CA GLN A 158 -4.37 3.88 -15.57
C GLN A 158 -3.26 4.92 -15.35
N GLY A 159 -2.85 5.13 -14.09
CA GLY A 159 -1.77 6.04 -13.79
C GLY A 159 -1.79 6.55 -12.36
N VAL A 160 -0.87 7.48 -12.07
CA VAL A 160 -0.76 8.15 -10.77
C VAL A 160 -1.38 9.54 -10.89
N PHE A 161 -2.29 9.86 -9.99
CA PHE A 161 -3.02 11.12 -9.93
C PHE A 161 -2.80 11.79 -8.57
N GLU A 162 -2.50 13.07 -8.57
CA GLU A 162 -2.54 13.87 -7.35
C GLU A 162 -3.98 14.29 -7.08
N VAL A 163 -4.47 14.01 -5.87
CA VAL A 163 -5.82 14.33 -5.42
C VAL A 163 -5.79 15.00 -4.06
N THR A 164 -6.76 15.86 -3.77
CA THR A 164 -6.94 16.40 -2.42
C THR A 164 -7.54 15.34 -1.51
N THR A 165 -7.20 15.34 -0.24
CA THR A 165 -7.60 14.31 0.72
C THR A 165 -9.11 14.28 1.02
N ASP A 166 -9.85 15.33 0.67
CA ASP A 166 -11.31 15.42 0.70
C ASP A 166 -11.99 14.90 -0.59
N SER A 167 -11.20 14.57 -1.64
CA SER A 167 -11.76 13.97 -2.85
C SER A 167 -12.41 12.62 -2.53
N THR A 168 -13.59 12.37 -3.10
CA THR A 168 -14.26 11.06 -2.97
C THR A 168 -13.64 10.04 -3.92
N VAL A 169 -13.83 8.73 -3.66
CA VAL A 169 -13.42 7.66 -4.58
C VAL A 169 -14.03 7.87 -5.98
N ASP A 170 -15.30 8.30 -6.05
CA ASP A 170 -15.98 8.66 -7.30
C ASP A 170 -15.23 9.76 -8.06
N GLN A 171 -14.80 10.83 -7.38
CA GLN A 171 -14.02 11.91 -7.98
C GLN A 171 -12.63 11.45 -8.45
N VAL A 172 -11.97 10.58 -7.68
CA VAL A 172 -10.68 9.97 -8.08
C VAL A 172 -10.85 9.19 -9.39
N LEU A 173 -11.90 8.38 -9.52
CA LEU A 173 -12.18 7.63 -10.74
C LEU A 173 -12.49 8.54 -11.93
N ARG A 174 -13.31 9.60 -11.74
CA ARG A 174 -13.57 10.58 -12.79
C ARG A 174 -12.32 11.30 -13.27
N LYS A 175 -11.35 11.52 -12.39
CA LYS A 175 -10.06 12.12 -12.75
C LYS A 175 -9.26 11.23 -13.71
N SER A 176 -9.42 9.92 -13.65
CA SER A 176 -8.88 8.95 -14.62
C SER A 176 -9.76 8.76 -15.87
N GLY A 177 -10.77 9.62 -16.08
CA GLY A 177 -11.72 9.50 -17.19
C GLY A 177 -12.72 8.35 -17.07
N THR A 178 -12.77 7.67 -15.91
CA THR A 178 -13.62 6.50 -15.70
C THR A 178 -14.99 6.90 -15.14
N ASP A 179 -16.06 6.35 -15.72
CA ASP A 179 -17.41 6.47 -15.13
C ASP A 179 -17.50 5.49 -13.94
N PRO A 180 -17.65 5.96 -12.70
CA PRO A 180 -17.72 5.09 -11.53
C PRO A 180 -18.84 4.05 -11.58
N ARG A 181 -19.89 4.30 -12.38
CA ARG A 181 -21.02 3.37 -12.56
C ARG A 181 -20.65 2.11 -13.33
N THR A 182 -19.50 2.07 -14.02
CA THR A 182 -19.01 0.87 -14.72
C THR A 182 -18.35 -0.13 -13.77
N ALA A 183 -17.96 0.33 -12.58
CA ALA A 183 -17.34 -0.50 -11.57
C ALA A 183 -18.37 -1.28 -10.74
N THR A 184 -17.98 -2.45 -10.28
CA THR A 184 -18.68 -3.24 -9.26
C THR A 184 -18.14 -2.91 -7.86
N ALA A 185 -16.82 -2.85 -7.73
CA ALA A 185 -16.11 -2.56 -6.51
C ALA A 185 -14.73 -1.95 -6.85
N ALA A 186 -14.05 -1.44 -5.85
CA ALA A 186 -12.63 -1.10 -5.96
C ALA A 186 -11.87 -1.63 -4.74
N LEU A 187 -10.66 -2.13 -4.97
CA LEU A 187 -9.72 -2.42 -3.90
C LEU A 187 -9.02 -1.12 -3.53
N ILE A 188 -9.22 -0.66 -2.31
CA ILE A 188 -8.68 0.59 -1.79
C ILE A 188 -7.50 0.30 -0.87
N GLY A 189 -6.37 0.96 -1.10
CA GLY A 189 -5.18 0.89 -0.24
C GLY A 189 -4.18 -0.20 -0.60
N GLY A 190 -4.40 -0.95 -1.69
CA GLY A 190 -3.54 -2.01 -2.19
C GLY A 190 -3.91 -3.40 -1.71
N TYR A 191 -3.02 -4.37 -1.85
CA TYR A 191 -3.26 -5.77 -1.51
C TYR A 191 -3.50 -6.01 -0.01
N HIS A 192 -2.97 -5.15 0.84
CA HIS A 192 -3.32 -5.09 2.27
C HIS A 192 -4.52 -4.20 2.58
N GLY A 193 -5.21 -3.71 1.56
CA GLY A 193 -6.38 -2.85 1.67
C GLY A 193 -7.68 -3.61 1.89
N ALA A 194 -8.77 -3.03 1.37
CA ALA A 194 -10.10 -3.60 1.46
C ALA A 194 -10.90 -3.35 0.18
N TRP A 195 -11.73 -4.31 -0.21
CA TRP A 195 -12.75 -4.11 -1.23
C TRP A 195 -13.84 -3.17 -0.72
N VAL A 196 -14.20 -2.20 -1.55
CA VAL A 196 -15.26 -1.21 -1.30
C VAL A 196 -16.25 -1.31 -2.46
N PRO A 197 -17.56 -1.55 -2.21
CA PRO A 197 -18.56 -1.64 -3.26
C PRO A 197 -18.80 -0.27 -3.89
N SER A 198 -19.18 -0.23 -5.18
CA SER A 198 -19.41 1.03 -5.92
C SER A 198 -20.46 1.95 -5.27
N ALA A 199 -21.45 1.38 -4.55
CA ALA A 199 -22.42 2.15 -3.78
C ALA A 199 -21.79 3.03 -2.68
N SER A 200 -20.54 2.73 -2.28
CA SER A 200 -19.79 3.47 -1.24
C SER A 200 -18.73 4.42 -1.81
N PHE A 201 -18.65 4.63 -3.11
CA PHE A 201 -17.64 5.51 -3.73
C PHE A 201 -17.81 7.01 -3.42
N GLY A 202 -18.91 7.39 -2.75
CA GLY A 202 -19.08 8.73 -2.17
C GLY A 202 -18.20 9.00 -0.94
N ALA A 203 -17.51 7.98 -0.38
CA ALA A 203 -16.59 8.15 0.73
C ALA A 203 -15.38 9.00 0.32
N ALA A 204 -14.96 9.94 1.17
CA ALA A 204 -13.76 10.73 0.96
C ALA A 204 -12.51 9.84 1.06
N PHE A 205 -11.51 10.10 0.22
CA PHE A 205 -10.25 9.35 0.19
C PHE A 205 -9.29 9.82 1.31
N SER A 206 -9.83 9.88 2.51
CA SER A 206 -9.14 10.22 3.76
C SER A 206 -9.25 9.07 4.77
N PRO A 207 -8.41 9.02 5.81
CA PRO A 207 -8.53 7.99 6.85
C PRO A 207 -9.93 7.94 7.48
N ALA A 208 -10.51 9.08 7.81
CA ALA A 208 -11.84 9.16 8.42
C ALA A 208 -12.95 8.72 7.43
N GLY A 209 -12.91 9.22 6.19
CA GLY A 209 -13.92 8.88 5.16
C GLY A 209 -13.90 7.40 4.80
N LEU A 210 -12.73 6.82 4.57
CA LEU A 210 -12.58 5.41 4.22
C LEU A 210 -12.83 4.46 5.39
N ALA A 211 -12.56 4.87 6.64
CA ALA A 211 -12.86 4.06 7.83
C ALA A 211 -14.36 3.73 7.93
N ALA A 212 -15.23 4.66 7.52
CA ALA A 212 -16.69 4.46 7.50
C ALA A 212 -17.14 3.31 6.57
N VAL A 213 -16.32 2.96 5.58
CA VAL A 213 -16.57 1.87 4.63
C VAL A 213 -15.60 0.69 4.80
N GLY A 214 -14.92 0.62 5.94
CA GLY A 214 -14.01 -0.49 6.30
C GLY A 214 -12.67 -0.47 5.55
N ALA A 215 -12.29 0.66 4.95
CA ALA A 215 -11.04 0.82 4.19
C ALA A 215 -10.12 1.88 4.79
N GLN A 216 -8.94 2.02 4.22
CA GLN A 216 -7.95 3.06 4.53
C GLN A 216 -7.20 3.45 3.24
N PRO A 217 -6.63 4.66 3.16
CA PRO A 217 -5.85 5.06 1.98
C PRO A 217 -4.68 4.11 1.66
N GLY A 218 -4.06 3.51 2.69
CA GLY A 218 -2.97 2.54 2.56
C GLY A 218 -1.83 3.06 1.67
N ALA A 219 -1.47 2.29 0.65
CA ALA A 219 -0.45 2.65 -0.32
C ALA A 219 -0.92 3.67 -1.39
N GLY A 220 -2.07 4.33 -1.20
CA GLY A 220 -2.59 5.28 -2.18
C GLY A 220 -3.08 4.60 -3.47
N ILE A 221 -3.88 3.55 -3.35
CA ILE A 221 -4.33 2.73 -4.48
C ILE A 221 -5.84 2.72 -4.58
N VAL A 222 -6.34 2.81 -5.82
CA VAL A 222 -7.70 2.54 -6.23
C VAL A 222 -7.65 1.58 -7.42
N HIS A 223 -7.81 0.27 -7.17
CA HIS A 223 -7.84 -0.76 -8.21
C HIS A 223 -9.29 -1.18 -8.49
N VAL A 224 -9.78 -0.88 -9.68
CA VAL A 224 -11.18 -1.03 -10.04
C VAL A 224 -11.48 -2.43 -10.56
N LEU A 225 -12.54 -3.03 -10.03
CA LEU A 225 -13.14 -4.25 -10.53
C LEU A 225 -14.39 -3.89 -11.36
N GLY A 226 -14.33 -4.17 -12.65
CA GLY A 226 -15.43 -4.00 -13.59
C GLY A 226 -16.51 -5.06 -13.43
N ARG A 227 -17.59 -4.92 -14.22
CA ARG A 227 -18.76 -5.80 -14.13
C ARG A 227 -18.55 -7.21 -14.67
N THR A 228 -17.55 -7.42 -15.51
CA THR A 228 -17.25 -8.70 -16.16
C THR A 228 -16.27 -9.57 -15.39
N ARG A 229 -15.65 -9.05 -14.33
CA ARG A 229 -14.66 -9.78 -13.53
C ARG A 229 -15.28 -10.29 -12.22
N CYS A 230 -14.93 -11.50 -11.84
CA CYS A 230 -15.32 -12.08 -10.56
C CYS A 230 -14.44 -11.53 -9.42
N GLY A 231 -15.07 -10.98 -8.38
CA GLY A 231 -14.35 -10.47 -7.22
C GLY A 231 -13.70 -11.54 -6.36
N LEU A 232 -14.26 -12.76 -6.35
CA LEU A 232 -13.67 -13.90 -5.64
C LEU A 232 -12.41 -14.40 -6.33
N ASP A 233 -12.41 -14.52 -7.67
CA ASP A 233 -11.24 -14.91 -8.45
C ASP A 233 -10.11 -13.87 -8.27
N ALA A 234 -10.43 -12.58 -8.44
CA ALA A 234 -9.46 -11.51 -8.24
C ALA A 234 -8.87 -11.52 -6.82
N THR A 235 -9.68 -11.80 -5.80
CA THR A 235 -9.21 -11.89 -4.42
C THR A 235 -8.35 -13.15 -4.20
N ALA A 236 -8.68 -14.27 -4.84
CA ALA A 236 -7.90 -15.51 -4.75
C ALA A 236 -6.50 -15.32 -5.36
N GLU A 237 -6.39 -14.70 -6.54
CA GLU A 237 -5.12 -14.35 -7.17
C GLU A 237 -4.24 -13.49 -6.24
N ILE A 238 -4.82 -12.43 -5.66
CA ILE A 238 -4.10 -11.55 -4.72
C ILE A 238 -3.66 -12.30 -3.46
N THR A 239 -4.53 -13.15 -2.91
CA THR A 239 -4.22 -13.88 -1.67
C THR A 239 -3.14 -14.93 -1.90
N ASP A 240 -3.13 -15.59 -3.06
CA ASP A 240 -2.06 -16.51 -3.45
C ASP A 240 -0.72 -15.79 -3.61
N TYR A 241 -0.72 -14.63 -4.29
CA TYR A 241 0.46 -13.78 -4.38
C TYR A 241 0.99 -13.38 -2.99
N LEU A 242 0.13 -12.91 -2.08
CA LEU A 242 0.52 -12.52 -0.72
C LEU A 242 1.08 -13.71 0.09
N ALA A 243 0.52 -14.90 -0.06
CA ALA A 243 1.06 -16.10 0.56
C ALA A 243 2.47 -16.44 0.04
N GLY A 244 2.69 -16.28 -1.26
CA GLY A 244 4.00 -16.46 -1.91
C GLY A 244 5.04 -15.42 -1.47
N GLN A 245 4.64 -14.16 -1.25
CA GLN A 245 5.49 -13.05 -0.84
C GLN A 245 5.74 -12.96 0.67
N SER A 246 5.26 -13.92 1.44
CA SER A 246 5.46 -13.92 2.90
C SER A 246 6.92 -14.19 3.29
N ALA A 247 7.40 -13.53 4.36
CA ALA A 247 8.76 -13.73 4.89
C ALA A 247 8.98 -15.12 5.51
N ARG A 248 7.94 -15.94 5.68
CA ARG A 248 7.96 -17.31 6.23
C ARG A 248 8.67 -17.45 7.57
N GLN A 249 8.56 -16.47 8.46
CA GLN A 249 9.24 -16.45 9.76
C GLN A 249 8.32 -16.80 10.92
N CYS A 250 7.01 -16.64 10.78
CA CYS A 250 6.03 -16.86 11.83
C CYS A 250 4.91 -17.82 11.38
N GLY A 251 4.17 -18.37 12.34
CA GLY A 251 3.08 -19.32 12.08
C GLY A 251 2.04 -18.80 11.09
N PRO A 252 1.55 -17.55 11.23
CA PRO A 252 0.66 -16.96 10.23
C PRO A 252 1.18 -17.04 8.80
N CYS A 253 2.43 -16.69 8.54
CA CYS A 253 3.05 -16.75 7.21
C CYS A 253 3.30 -18.18 6.72
N MET A 254 3.76 -19.08 7.62
CA MET A 254 4.12 -20.44 7.22
C MET A 254 2.90 -21.34 6.94
N PHE A 255 1.83 -21.14 7.69
CA PHE A 255 0.66 -22.04 7.66
C PHE A 255 -0.64 -21.28 7.36
N GLY A 256 -0.85 -20.10 7.96
CA GLY A 256 -2.09 -19.34 7.85
C GLY A 256 -2.37 -18.85 6.44
N LEU A 257 -1.45 -18.08 5.85
CA LEU A 257 -1.65 -17.47 4.53
C LEU A 257 -1.75 -18.52 3.41
N PRO A 258 -0.91 -19.57 3.32
CA PRO A 258 -1.07 -20.62 2.32
C PRO A 258 -2.42 -21.35 2.44
N THR A 259 -2.89 -21.60 3.68
CA THR A 259 -4.19 -22.22 3.89
C THR A 259 -5.33 -21.29 3.45
N MET A 260 -5.24 -19.97 3.77
CA MET A 260 -6.23 -18.99 3.33
C MET A 260 -6.28 -18.90 1.80
N ALA A 261 -5.14 -18.89 1.12
CA ALA A 261 -5.06 -18.88 -0.35
C ALA A 261 -5.75 -20.11 -0.95
N SER A 262 -5.43 -21.32 -0.46
CA SER A 262 -6.07 -22.57 -0.92
C SER A 262 -7.58 -22.54 -0.72
N ARG A 263 -8.06 -22.14 0.47
CA ARG A 263 -9.51 -22.09 0.77
C ARG A 263 -10.25 -21.06 -0.06
N LEU A 264 -9.61 -19.92 -0.37
CA LEU A 264 -10.23 -18.91 -1.22
C LEU A 264 -10.26 -19.34 -2.68
N SER A 265 -9.23 -20.03 -3.17
CA SER A 265 -9.23 -20.60 -4.52
C SER A 265 -10.30 -21.71 -4.68
N GLU A 266 -10.46 -22.59 -3.68
CA GLU A 266 -11.53 -23.58 -3.66
C GLU A 266 -12.93 -22.93 -3.66
N LEU A 267 -13.12 -21.85 -2.87
CA LEU A 267 -14.35 -21.08 -2.83
C LEU A 267 -14.63 -20.44 -4.19
N ALA A 268 -13.64 -19.81 -4.80
CA ALA A 268 -13.75 -19.18 -6.12
C ALA A 268 -14.07 -20.22 -7.20
N ALA A 269 -13.57 -21.45 -7.10
CA ALA A 269 -13.93 -22.56 -7.96
C ALA A 269 -15.30 -23.21 -7.63
N GLY A 270 -16.04 -22.69 -6.66
CA GLY A 270 -17.36 -23.23 -6.24
C GLY A 270 -17.28 -24.48 -5.35
N VAL A 271 -16.07 -24.91 -4.97
CA VAL A 271 -15.89 -26.10 -4.13
C VAL A 271 -16.22 -25.76 -2.69
N SER A 272 -17.24 -26.42 -2.12
CA SER A 272 -17.65 -26.26 -0.71
C SER A 272 -17.74 -24.79 -0.25
N ALA A 273 -18.28 -23.90 -1.10
CA ALA A 273 -18.20 -22.45 -0.95
C ALA A 273 -18.58 -21.94 0.45
N ALA A 274 -19.71 -22.41 1.02
CA ALA A 274 -20.15 -22.00 2.34
C ALA A 274 -19.19 -22.44 3.46
N ALA A 275 -18.65 -23.66 3.38
CA ALA A 275 -17.70 -24.17 4.37
C ALA A 275 -16.37 -23.43 4.29
N ASN A 276 -15.87 -23.19 3.07
CA ASN A 276 -14.64 -22.43 2.86
C ASN A 276 -14.77 -20.96 3.28
N ALA A 277 -15.92 -20.32 3.06
CA ALA A 277 -16.18 -18.96 3.56
C ALA A 277 -16.13 -18.90 5.09
N ALA A 278 -16.76 -19.86 5.80
CA ALA A 278 -16.72 -19.94 7.26
C ALA A 278 -15.29 -20.18 7.78
N GLU A 279 -14.55 -21.08 7.11
CA GLU A 279 -13.16 -21.36 7.47
C GLU A 279 -12.23 -20.15 7.23
N LEU A 280 -12.43 -19.38 6.15
CA LEU A 280 -11.69 -18.15 5.89
C LEU A 280 -11.90 -17.08 6.97
N VAL A 281 -13.12 -16.95 7.50
CA VAL A 281 -13.38 -16.07 8.64
C VAL A 281 -12.60 -16.55 9.88
N ARG A 282 -12.66 -17.85 10.19
CA ARG A 282 -11.92 -18.44 11.33
C ARG A 282 -10.42 -18.27 11.21
N LEU A 283 -9.84 -18.51 10.01
CA LEU A 283 -8.41 -18.33 9.73
C LEU A 283 -8.00 -16.86 9.85
N SER A 284 -8.85 -15.94 9.36
CA SER A 284 -8.62 -14.50 9.50
C SER A 284 -8.51 -14.09 10.97
N ASP A 285 -9.38 -14.63 11.85
CA ASP A 285 -9.31 -14.37 13.30
C ASP A 285 -8.05 -15.00 13.92
N LEU A 286 -7.62 -16.13 13.40
CA LEU A 286 -6.47 -16.86 13.93
C LEU A 286 -5.15 -16.15 13.61
N VAL A 287 -5.00 -15.49 12.44
CA VAL A 287 -3.71 -14.91 12.02
C VAL A 287 -3.51 -13.47 12.49
N VAL A 288 -4.59 -12.71 12.70
CA VAL A 288 -4.53 -11.30 13.10
C VAL A 288 -3.82 -11.11 14.42
N GLY A 289 -2.85 -10.17 14.47
CA GLY A 289 -2.08 -9.82 15.66
C GLY A 289 -1.07 -10.88 16.11
N ARG A 290 -0.80 -11.91 15.29
CA ARG A 290 0.14 -13.00 15.61
C ARG A 290 1.36 -13.06 14.68
N GLY A 291 1.46 -12.12 13.75
CA GLY A 291 2.62 -11.98 12.87
C GLY A 291 3.72 -11.15 13.51
N ALA A 292 4.98 -11.38 13.09
CA ALA A 292 6.09 -10.49 13.42
C ALA A 292 5.98 -9.13 12.68
N CYS A 293 5.19 -9.07 11.62
CA CYS A 293 4.83 -7.86 10.88
C CYS A 293 3.34 -7.85 10.57
N HIS A 294 2.84 -6.77 9.93
CA HIS A 294 1.41 -6.62 9.61
C HIS A 294 0.97 -7.31 8.30
N HIS A 295 1.83 -8.11 7.66
CA HIS A 295 1.49 -8.82 6.42
C HIS A 295 0.30 -9.78 6.57
N PRO A 296 0.22 -10.63 7.61
CA PRO A 296 -0.96 -11.46 7.84
C PRO A 296 -2.23 -10.66 8.16
N ASP A 297 -2.10 -9.54 8.87
CA ASP A 297 -3.23 -8.67 9.23
C ASP A 297 -3.84 -8.01 8.00
N GLY A 298 -2.98 -7.57 7.06
CA GLY A 298 -3.39 -7.01 5.77
C GLY A 298 -4.13 -8.03 4.92
N THR A 299 -3.57 -9.25 4.80
CA THR A 299 -4.21 -10.35 4.06
C THR A 299 -5.57 -10.73 4.65
N ALA A 300 -5.67 -10.82 5.99
CA ALA A 300 -6.95 -11.08 6.64
C ALA A 300 -7.99 -9.98 6.39
N ARG A 301 -7.58 -8.71 6.34
CA ARG A 301 -8.44 -7.57 5.99
C ARG A 301 -8.98 -7.68 4.57
N LEU A 302 -8.12 -7.97 3.60
CA LEU A 302 -8.50 -8.21 2.21
C LEU A 302 -9.57 -9.31 2.12
N VAL A 303 -9.30 -10.48 2.69
CA VAL A 303 -10.21 -11.64 2.63
C VAL A 303 -11.55 -11.33 3.29
N ARG A 304 -11.58 -10.73 4.48
CA ARG A 304 -12.81 -10.34 5.16
C ARG A 304 -13.65 -9.36 4.34
N SER A 305 -13.00 -8.35 3.75
CA SER A 305 -13.70 -7.38 2.90
C SER A 305 -14.30 -8.05 1.64
N ALA A 306 -13.57 -8.98 1.03
CA ALA A 306 -14.06 -9.74 -0.11
C ALA A 306 -15.29 -10.58 0.22
N LEU A 307 -15.26 -11.35 1.33
CA LEU A 307 -16.39 -12.15 1.78
C LEU A 307 -17.65 -11.30 2.05
N MET A 308 -17.45 -10.06 2.52
CA MET A 308 -18.54 -9.12 2.77
C MET A 308 -19.08 -8.51 1.47
N VAL A 309 -18.21 -7.95 0.63
CA VAL A 309 -18.59 -7.23 -0.60
C VAL A 309 -19.14 -8.20 -1.65
N PHE A 310 -18.56 -9.38 -1.77
CA PHE A 310 -18.94 -10.41 -2.74
C PHE A 310 -19.79 -11.53 -2.14
N ALA A 311 -20.55 -11.26 -1.08
CA ALA A 311 -21.40 -12.26 -0.41
C ALA A 311 -22.44 -12.89 -1.35
N ALA A 312 -22.92 -12.15 -2.35
CA ALA A 312 -23.81 -12.69 -3.39
C ALA A 312 -23.08 -13.70 -4.29
N ASP A 313 -21.83 -13.37 -4.67
CA ASP A 313 -21.00 -14.25 -5.49
C ASP A 313 -20.63 -15.54 -4.73
N VAL A 314 -20.34 -15.46 -3.42
CA VAL A 314 -20.12 -16.65 -2.57
C VAL A 314 -21.31 -17.62 -2.64
N ARG A 315 -22.54 -17.10 -2.57
CA ARG A 315 -23.74 -17.94 -2.69
C ARG A 315 -23.91 -18.54 -4.10
N ALA A 316 -23.67 -17.72 -5.14
CA ALA A 316 -23.77 -18.16 -6.52
C ALA A 316 -22.77 -19.27 -6.85
N HIS A 317 -21.51 -19.11 -6.44
CA HIS A 317 -20.46 -20.13 -6.60
C HIS A 317 -20.84 -21.43 -5.86
N GLY A 318 -21.50 -21.34 -4.70
CA GLY A 318 -22.02 -22.50 -3.97
C GLY A 318 -23.11 -23.26 -4.73
N HIS A 319 -23.74 -22.66 -5.75
CA HIS A 319 -24.69 -23.26 -6.64
C HIS A 319 -24.13 -23.60 -8.04
N GLY A 320 -22.80 -23.49 -8.21
CA GLY A 320 -22.08 -23.87 -9.42
C GLY A 320 -22.13 -22.84 -10.56
N HIS A 321 -22.45 -21.57 -10.28
CA HIS A 321 -22.40 -20.49 -11.27
C HIS A 321 -21.73 -19.23 -10.73
N CYS A 322 -21.11 -18.46 -11.62
CA CYS A 322 -20.56 -17.15 -11.30
C CYS A 322 -21.50 -16.05 -11.81
N THR A 323 -21.82 -15.06 -10.97
CA THR A 323 -22.70 -13.95 -11.35
C THR A 323 -22.13 -13.08 -12.48
N ARG A 324 -20.85 -13.22 -12.83
CA ARG A 324 -20.11 -12.42 -13.81
C ARG A 324 -19.88 -13.11 -15.15
N GLN A 325 -20.17 -14.40 -15.26
CA GLN A 325 -19.99 -15.19 -16.51
C GLN A 325 -21.21 -15.18 -17.43
N GLU A 326 -22.31 -14.54 -17.03
CA GLU A 326 -23.55 -14.44 -17.79
C GLU A 326 -23.68 -13.08 -18.52
N GLY A 327 -22.65 -12.66 -19.24
CA GLY A 327 -22.66 -11.44 -20.03
C GLY A 327 -22.24 -11.65 -21.46
#